data_be03cbc816ad0c51bf52d2ce981b6004
#
_entry.id   be03cbc816ad0c51bf52d2ce981b6004
#
_cell.length_a   1.000
_cell.length_b   1.000
_cell.length_c   1.000
_cell.angle_alpha   90.00
_cell.angle_beta   90.00
_cell.angle_gamma   90.00
#
_symmetry.space_group_name_H-M   'P 1'
#
loop_
_entity.id
_entity.type
_entity.pdbx_description
1 polymer ?
#
loop_
_entity_poly.entity_id
_entity_poly.type
_entity_poly.pdbx_seq_one_letter_code
_entity_poly.pdbx_strand_id
1 'polypeptide(L)'
;MNKQDVISFFDHLAPGWDADMIRHEDVIATILDNAGICEGVDVLDVACGTGVLFPDYLSRKVKNLTAIDIAPEMVRIAREKFPGVEVVCGDVTEVTFNQKFDRIVVYNAFPHFPEPEKLIKALSDMLKPGGILTVAHGMSRAQIDRHHEGGASKVSVGLMHEDDLSAIFEKHLTVTTKISDEKMYQVSGKKE
;
A
#
# COMPACT_ATOMS: atom_id res chain seq x y z
N MET A 1 -11.76 -2.14 -15.19
CA MET A 1 -10.36 -1.68 -15.09
C MET A 1 -9.46 -2.79 -15.61
N ASN A 2 -8.56 -2.46 -16.54
CA ASN A 2 -7.61 -3.41 -17.15
C ASN A 2 -6.22 -3.16 -16.53
N LYS A 3 -5.46 -4.22 -16.23
CA LYS A 3 -4.09 -4.17 -15.67
C LYS A 3 -3.16 -3.28 -16.51
N GLN A 4 -3.21 -3.39 -17.84
CA GLN A 4 -2.36 -2.60 -18.74
C GLN A 4 -2.69 -1.10 -18.69
N ASP A 5 -3.96 -0.74 -18.50
CA ASP A 5 -4.36 0.66 -18.36
C ASP A 5 -3.79 1.27 -17.07
N VAL A 6 -3.77 0.50 -15.97
CA VAL A 6 -3.16 0.90 -14.69
C VAL A 6 -1.66 1.13 -14.86
N ILE A 7 -0.95 0.18 -15.46
CA ILE A 7 0.50 0.29 -15.74
C ILE A 7 0.78 1.54 -16.56
N SER A 8 0.10 1.70 -17.69
CA SER A 8 0.34 2.83 -18.61
C SER A 8 0.04 4.18 -17.96
N PHE A 9 -0.99 4.24 -17.10
CA PHE A 9 -1.34 5.45 -16.38
C PHE A 9 -0.25 5.86 -15.39
N PHE A 10 0.23 4.94 -14.56
CA PHE A 10 1.26 5.24 -13.56
C PHE A 10 2.65 5.43 -14.18
N ASP A 11 3.00 4.70 -15.24
CA ASP A 11 4.23 4.94 -16.00
C ASP A 11 4.29 6.36 -16.59
N HIS A 12 3.15 6.85 -17.10
CA HIS A 12 3.06 8.22 -17.62
C HIS A 12 3.25 9.28 -16.51
N LEU A 13 2.75 9.04 -15.33
CA LEU A 13 2.84 9.98 -14.19
C LEU A 13 4.17 9.91 -13.45
N ALA A 14 4.89 8.79 -13.52
CA ALA A 14 6.07 8.52 -12.72
C ALA A 14 7.14 9.62 -12.76
N PRO A 15 7.49 10.24 -13.91
CA PRO A 15 8.53 11.28 -13.96
C PRO A 15 8.24 12.54 -13.15
N GLY A 16 6.95 12.88 -12.96
CA GLY A 16 6.50 14.05 -12.20
C GLY A 16 5.97 13.71 -10.80
N TRP A 17 5.88 12.43 -10.46
CA TRP A 17 5.15 11.93 -9.28
C TRP A 17 5.57 12.60 -7.97
N ASP A 18 6.87 12.68 -7.73
CA ASP A 18 7.42 13.24 -6.48
C ASP A 18 7.25 14.77 -6.39
N ALA A 19 7.22 15.47 -7.53
CA ALA A 19 7.13 16.93 -7.57
C ALA A 19 5.75 17.45 -7.14
N ASP A 20 4.71 16.68 -7.43
CA ASP A 20 3.31 17.04 -7.14
C ASP A 20 2.80 16.39 -5.84
N MET A 21 3.66 15.61 -5.16
CA MET A 21 3.24 14.84 -3.99
C MET A 21 3.13 15.71 -2.74
N ILE A 22 1.94 15.68 -2.13
CA ILE A 22 1.72 16.26 -0.80
C ILE A 22 1.85 15.15 0.25
N ARG A 23 2.79 15.32 1.18
CA ARG A 23 2.97 14.41 2.33
C ARG A 23 2.44 15.06 3.60
N HIS A 24 1.58 14.36 4.31
CA HIS A 24 1.12 14.71 5.65
C HIS A 24 1.89 13.86 6.66
N GLU A 25 3.03 14.34 7.14
CA GLU A 25 3.99 13.59 7.95
C GLU A 25 3.38 13.04 9.25
N ASP A 26 2.52 13.81 9.91
CA ASP A 26 1.81 13.41 11.12
C ASP A 26 0.81 12.26 10.86
N VAL A 27 0.12 12.31 9.74
CA VAL A 27 -0.81 11.27 9.32
C VAL A 27 -0.05 9.99 8.95
N ILE A 28 1.03 10.11 8.17
CA ILE A 28 1.89 8.96 7.82
C ILE A 28 2.44 8.31 9.08
N ALA A 29 2.97 9.10 10.02
CA ALA A 29 3.48 8.58 11.28
C ALA A 29 2.42 7.80 12.05
N THR A 30 1.19 8.34 12.15
CA THR A 30 0.06 7.68 12.81
C THR A 30 -0.31 6.36 12.12
N ILE A 31 -0.38 6.35 10.78
CA ILE A 31 -0.67 5.13 10.00
C ILE A 31 0.37 4.05 10.27
N LEU A 32 1.65 4.40 10.23
CA LEU A 32 2.75 3.45 10.42
C LEU A 32 2.85 2.95 11.88
N ASP A 33 2.52 3.80 12.86
CA ASP A 33 2.43 3.39 14.27
C ASP A 33 1.29 2.38 14.47
N ASN A 34 0.11 2.65 13.92
CA ASN A 34 -1.02 1.72 13.94
C ASN A 34 -0.73 0.41 13.20
N ALA A 35 0.06 0.46 12.12
CA ALA A 35 0.52 -0.71 11.38
C ALA A 35 1.59 -1.51 12.15
N GLY A 36 2.11 -0.99 13.25
CA GLY A 36 3.17 -1.61 14.04
C GLY A 36 4.53 -1.64 13.34
N ILE A 37 4.81 -0.62 12.52
CA ILE A 37 6.11 -0.47 11.86
C ILE A 37 7.14 0.01 12.89
N CYS A 38 8.08 -0.85 13.23
CA CYS A 38 9.10 -0.60 14.24
C CYS A 38 10.43 -1.28 13.89
N GLU A 39 11.44 -1.06 14.73
CA GLU A 39 12.75 -1.69 14.58
C GLU A 39 12.63 -3.21 14.53
N GLY A 40 13.36 -3.83 13.61
CA GLY A 40 13.53 -5.29 13.54
C GLY A 40 12.44 -6.05 12.78
N VAL A 41 11.37 -5.40 12.26
CA VAL A 41 10.33 -6.07 11.46
C VAL A 41 10.74 -6.21 9.98
N ASP A 42 10.26 -7.29 9.34
CA ASP A 42 10.33 -7.47 7.89
C ASP A 42 9.07 -6.86 7.25
N VAL A 43 9.25 -5.91 6.33
CA VAL A 43 8.16 -5.13 5.71
C VAL A 43 8.04 -5.45 4.22
N LEU A 44 6.78 -5.59 3.73
CA LEU A 44 6.43 -5.52 2.32
C LEU A 44 5.61 -4.25 2.08
N ASP A 45 6.11 -3.35 1.24
CA ASP A 45 5.38 -2.17 0.74
C ASP A 45 4.77 -2.49 -0.63
N VAL A 46 3.44 -2.50 -0.71
CA VAL A 46 2.67 -2.91 -1.90
C VAL A 46 2.16 -1.71 -2.65
N ALA A 47 2.39 -1.67 -3.96
CA ALA A 47 2.16 -0.52 -4.83
C ALA A 47 2.95 0.70 -4.32
N CYS A 48 4.25 0.49 -4.13
CA CYS A 48 5.14 1.43 -3.47
C CYS A 48 5.41 2.72 -4.26
N GLY A 49 5.00 2.76 -5.53
CA GLY A 49 5.28 3.87 -6.43
C GLY A 49 6.77 4.16 -6.51
N THR A 50 7.14 5.42 -6.36
CA THR A 50 8.54 5.88 -6.35
C THR A 50 9.24 5.72 -5.00
N GLY A 51 8.63 4.98 -4.04
CA GLY A 51 9.18 4.75 -2.71
C GLY A 51 8.83 5.83 -1.70
N VAL A 52 7.60 6.30 -1.72
CA VAL A 52 7.13 7.42 -0.89
C VAL A 52 7.28 7.19 0.62
N LEU A 53 7.10 5.95 1.10
CA LEU A 53 7.22 5.59 2.51
C LEU A 53 8.60 5.04 2.89
N PHE A 54 9.54 4.87 1.93
CA PHE A 54 10.84 4.26 2.24
C PHE A 54 11.64 5.05 3.29
N PRO A 55 11.69 6.40 3.27
CA PRO A 55 12.38 7.15 4.34
C PRO A 55 11.80 6.84 5.72
N ASP A 56 10.48 6.66 5.83
CA ASP A 56 9.80 6.39 7.10
C ASP A 56 10.14 4.98 7.63
N TYR A 57 10.17 3.98 6.77
CA TYR A 57 10.58 2.62 7.14
C TYR A 57 12.05 2.58 7.57
N LEU A 58 12.93 3.24 6.81
CA LEU A 58 14.37 3.28 7.11
C LEU A 58 14.65 4.02 8.42
N SER A 59 13.97 5.14 8.69
CA SER A 59 14.10 5.88 9.95
C SER A 59 13.65 5.07 11.17
N ARG A 60 12.67 4.17 10.98
CA ARG A 60 12.18 3.23 12.00
C ARG A 60 13.03 1.97 12.14
N LYS A 61 14.13 1.86 11.37
CA LYS A 61 15.09 0.75 11.40
C LYS A 61 14.46 -0.62 11.20
N VAL A 62 13.53 -0.71 10.23
CA VAL A 62 13.01 -2.03 9.85
C VAL A 62 14.14 -2.94 9.43
N LYS A 63 14.01 -4.24 9.70
CA LYS A 63 15.09 -5.21 9.44
C LYS A 63 15.33 -5.42 7.96
N ASN A 64 14.27 -5.68 7.21
CA ASN A 64 14.29 -5.80 5.76
C ASN A 64 13.09 -5.04 5.18
N LEU A 65 13.33 -4.28 4.12
CA LEU A 65 12.32 -3.61 3.33
C LEU A 65 12.33 -4.21 1.93
N THR A 66 11.25 -4.91 1.59
CA THR A 66 10.93 -5.36 0.24
C THR A 66 9.74 -4.53 -0.24
N ALA A 67 9.76 -4.11 -1.50
CA ALA A 67 8.69 -3.33 -2.09
C ALA A 67 8.29 -3.91 -3.45
N ILE A 68 7.05 -3.67 -3.86
CA ILE A 68 6.54 -4.11 -5.15
C ILE A 68 5.64 -3.07 -5.77
N ASP A 69 5.81 -2.83 -7.06
CA ASP A 69 4.90 -2.03 -7.87
C ASP A 69 4.71 -2.66 -9.25
N ILE A 70 3.53 -2.47 -9.82
CA ILE A 70 3.19 -3.04 -11.13
C ILE A 70 3.74 -2.18 -12.29
N ALA A 71 4.00 -0.88 -12.05
CA ALA A 71 4.44 0.08 -13.06
C ALA A 71 5.97 0.12 -13.15
N PRO A 72 6.57 -0.30 -14.28
CA PRO A 72 8.03 -0.34 -14.46
C PRO A 72 8.74 1.00 -14.21
N GLU A 73 8.16 2.14 -14.63
CA GLU A 73 8.77 3.44 -14.43
C GLU A 73 8.78 3.87 -12.96
N MET A 74 7.72 3.55 -12.20
CA MET A 74 7.69 3.74 -10.75
C MET A 74 8.83 2.96 -10.08
N VAL A 75 8.96 1.68 -10.42
CA VAL A 75 10.02 0.80 -9.90
C VAL A 75 11.41 1.31 -10.26
N ARG A 76 11.61 1.77 -11.50
CA ARG A 76 12.89 2.34 -11.94
C ARG A 76 13.29 3.53 -11.06
N ILE A 77 12.38 4.48 -10.84
CA ILE A 77 12.63 5.66 -10.01
C ILE A 77 12.88 5.28 -8.55
N ALA A 78 12.08 4.36 -8.00
CA ALA A 78 12.27 3.88 -6.63
C ALA A 78 13.67 3.27 -6.42
N ARG A 79 14.13 2.43 -7.36
CA ARG A 79 15.47 1.82 -7.32
C ARG A 79 16.60 2.85 -7.44
N GLU A 80 16.43 3.87 -8.26
CA GLU A 80 17.41 4.95 -8.41
C GLU A 80 17.53 5.79 -7.14
N LYS A 81 16.39 6.11 -6.50
CA LYS A 81 16.35 6.88 -5.25
C LYS A 81 16.86 6.09 -4.05
N PHE A 82 16.59 4.79 -4.02
CA PHE A 82 16.84 3.92 -2.87
C PHE A 82 17.54 2.61 -3.28
N PRO A 83 18.81 2.66 -3.70
CA PRO A 83 19.52 1.49 -4.24
C PRO A 83 19.72 0.36 -3.24
N GLY A 84 19.50 0.63 -1.94
CA GLY A 84 19.58 -0.38 -0.87
C GLY A 84 18.26 -1.10 -0.57
N VAL A 85 17.16 -0.75 -1.24
CA VAL A 85 15.84 -1.38 -1.05
C VAL A 85 15.59 -2.39 -2.17
N GLU A 86 15.11 -3.58 -1.80
CA GLU A 86 14.66 -4.58 -2.76
C GLU A 86 13.30 -4.16 -3.34
N VAL A 87 13.27 -3.72 -4.59
CA VAL A 87 12.05 -3.32 -5.29
C VAL A 87 11.75 -4.28 -6.44
N VAL A 88 10.62 -4.95 -6.40
CA VAL A 88 10.15 -5.92 -7.41
C VAL A 88 9.19 -5.21 -8.37
N CYS A 89 9.31 -5.47 -9.68
CA CYS A 89 8.33 -5.04 -10.67
C CYS A 89 7.37 -6.19 -10.97
N GLY A 90 6.08 -6.01 -10.70
CA GLY A 90 5.09 -7.05 -10.97
C GLY A 90 3.77 -6.90 -10.21
N ASP A 91 2.84 -7.78 -10.52
CA ASP A 91 1.57 -7.89 -9.82
C ASP A 91 1.75 -8.69 -8.52
N VAL A 92 1.47 -8.08 -7.39
CA VAL A 92 1.64 -8.72 -6.07
C VAL A 92 0.81 -9.99 -5.91
N THR A 93 -0.29 -10.14 -6.64
CA THR A 93 -1.12 -11.36 -6.60
C THR A 93 -0.56 -12.51 -7.45
N GLU A 94 0.46 -12.28 -8.26
CA GLU A 94 1.10 -13.25 -9.16
C GLU A 94 2.56 -13.53 -8.78
N VAL A 95 3.22 -12.61 -8.06
CA VAL A 95 4.61 -12.76 -7.62
C VAL A 95 4.68 -13.66 -6.39
N THR A 96 5.69 -14.54 -6.37
CA THR A 96 6.00 -15.37 -5.19
C THR A 96 7.25 -14.83 -4.51
N PHE A 97 7.13 -14.51 -3.22
CA PHE A 97 8.26 -14.14 -2.37
C PHE A 97 8.78 -15.39 -1.64
N ASN A 98 10.11 -15.50 -1.50
CA ASN A 98 10.74 -16.60 -0.78
C ASN A 98 10.66 -16.46 0.76
N GLN A 99 10.08 -15.37 1.24
CA GLN A 99 9.91 -15.07 2.66
C GLN A 99 8.49 -14.60 2.95
N LYS A 100 8.13 -14.63 4.23
CA LYS A 100 6.92 -14.00 4.76
C LYS A 100 7.30 -12.75 5.55
N PHE A 101 6.31 -11.87 5.74
CA PHE A 101 6.51 -10.54 6.28
C PHE A 101 5.84 -10.38 7.65
N ASP A 102 6.43 -9.56 8.51
CA ASP A 102 5.82 -9.13 9.76
C ASP A 102 4.78 -8.06 9.52
N ARG A 103 5.01 -7.20 8.53
CA ARG A 103 4.12 -6.09 8.17
C ARG A 103 3.98 -5.99 6.66
N ILE A 104 2.74 -5.82 6.21
CA ILE A 104 2.42 -5.54 4.81
C ILE A 104 1.60 -4.25 4.78
N VAL A 105 1.99 -3.29 3.96
CA VAL A 105 1.33 -1.99 3.83
C VAL A 105 0.92 -1.76 2.38
N VAL A 106 -0.33 -1.35 2.18
CA VAL A 106 -0.88 -0.81 0.93
C VAL A 106 -1.27 0.64 1.22
N TYR A 107 -0.47 1.60 0.75
CA TYR A 107 -0.67 3.02 1.04
C TYR A 107 -1.04 3.80 -0.22
N ASN A 108 -2.16 4.55 -0.15
CA ASN A 108 -2.69 5.39 -1.25
C ASN A 108 -2.89 4.66 -2.58
N ALA A 109 -3.12 3.35 -2.58
CA ALA A 109 -3.16 2.55 -3.79
C ALA A 109 -4.39 1.63 -3.91
N PHE A 110 -5.10 1.35 -2.81
CA PHE A 110 -6.15 0.33 -2.76
C PHE A 110 -7.25 0.47 -3.82
N PRO A 111 -7.73 1.68 -4.22
CA PRO A 111 -8.72 1.83 -5.28
C PRO A 111 -8.28 1.33 -6.66
N HIS A 112 -7.00 1.07 -6.86
CA HIS A 112 -6.45 0.56 -8.12
C HIS A 112 -6.41 -0.98 -8.19
N PHE A 113 -6.92 -1.68 -7.16
CA PHE A 113 -7.04 -3.13 -7.13
C PHE A 113 -8.49 -3.55 -7.40
N PRO A 114 -8.82 -4.12 -8.58
CA PRO A 114 -10.19 -4.42 -8.96
C PRO A 114 -10.79 -5.63 -8.23
N GLU A 115 -9.94 -6.47 -7.64
CA GLU A 115 -10.32 -7.71 -6.95
C GLU A 115 -9.87 -7.67 -5.47
N PRO A 116 -10.53 -6.87 -4.62
CA PRO A 116 -10.10 -6.63 -3.24
C PRO A 116 -10.04 -7.91 -2.40
N GLU A 117 -10.98 -8.85 -2.56
CA GLU A 117 -10.97 -10.12 -1.82
C GLU A 117 -9.74 -10.97 -2.20
N LYS A 118 -9.41 -11.04 -3.48
CA LYS A 118 -8.22 -11.76 -3.96
C LYS A 118 -6.94 -11.12 -3.43
N LEU A 119 -6.86 -9.79 -3.45
CA LEU A 119 -5.73 -9.05 -2.90
C LEU A 119 -5.53 -9.35 -1.42
N ILE A 120 -6.56 -9.14 -0.59
CA ILE A 120 -6.48 -9.32 0.87
C ILE A 120 -6.12 -10.76 1.21
N LYS A 121 -6.71 -11.74 0.51
CA LYS A 121 -6.33 -13.15 0.68
C LYS A 121 -4.85 -13.38 0.36
N ALA A 122 -4.37 -12.94 -0.80
CA ALA A 122 -2.98 -13.12 -1.22
C ALA A 122 -2.00 -12.49 -0.21
N LEU A 123 -2.27 -11.24 0.21
CA LEU A 123 -1.44 -10.54 1.18
C LEU A 123 -1.49 -11.19 2.57
N SER A 124 -2.66 -11.68 3.01
CA SER A 124 -2.75 -12.43 4.27
C SER A 124 -1.93 -13.71 4.25
N ASP A 125 -1.87 -14.39 3.10
CA ASP A 125 -1.05 -15.60 2.93
C ASP A 125 0.45 -15.31 3.01
N MET A 126 0.89 -14.07 2.67
CA MET A 126 2.28 -13.62 2.75
C MET A 126 2.70 -13.19 4.17
N LEU A 127 1.76 -13.03 5.10
CA LEU A 127 2.08 -12.69 6.49
C LEU A 127 2.62 -13.89 7.27
N LYS A 128 3.56 -13.60 8.18
CA LYS A 128 3.91 -14.49 9.29
C LYS A 128 2.76 -14.59 10.29
N PRO A 129 2.69 -15.67 11.12
CA PRO A 129 1.81 -15.66 12.30
C PRO A 129 2.08 -14.41 13.17
N GLY A 130 1.04 -13.74 13.63
CA GLY A 130 1.15 -12.46 14.35
C GLY A 130 1.47 -11.24 13.49
N GLY A 131 1.64 -11.41 12.18
CA GLY A 131 1.89 -10.31 11.24
C GLY A 131 0.64 -9.44 11.01
N ILE A 132 0.85 -8.20 10.56
CA ILE A 132 -0.22 -7.21 10.33
C ILE A 132 -0.23 -6.77 8.86
N LEU A 133 -1.42 -6.84 8.24
CA LEU A 133 -1.73 -6.20 6.97
C LEU A 133 -2.43 -4.87 7.24
N THR A 134 -1.99 -3.82 6.55
CA THR A 134 -2.59 -2.49 6.60
C THR A 134 -2.94 -1.99 5.20
N VAL A 135 -4.17 -1.56 5.01
CA VAL A 135 -4.61 -0.72 3.89
C VAL A 135 -4.90 0.66 4.42
N ALA A 136 -4.23 1.68 3.89
CA ALA A 136 -4.38 3.04 4.40
C ALA A 136 -4.26 4.11 3.30
N HIS A 137 -4.85 5.26 3.58
CA HIS A 137 -4.73 6.48 2.79
C HIS A 137 -4.48 7.68 3.69
N GLY A 138 -3.56 8.56 3.28
CA GLY A 138 -3.22 9.80 3.98
C GLY A 138 -4.20 10.95 3.72
N MET A 139 -5.41 10.65 3.28
CA MET A 139 -6.52 11.57 3.05
C MET A 139 -7.84 10.90 3.43
N SER A 140 -8.89 11.70 3.68
CA SER A 140 -10.23 11.16 3.92
C SER A 140 -10.80 10.46 2.67
N ARG A 141 -11.70 9.50 2.88
CA ARG A 141 -12.40 8.83 1.78
C ARG A 141 -13.05 9.82 0.81
N ALA A 142 -13.73 10.85 1.34
CA ALA A 142 -14.38 11.86 0.52
C ALA A 142 -13.40 12.68 -0.36
N GLN A 143 -12.16 12.89 0.11
CA GLN A 143 -11.12 13.53 -0.70
C GLN A 143 -10.63 12.60 -1.80
N ILE A 144 -10.41 11.32 -1.49
CA ILE A 144 -9.97 10.31 -2.46
C ILE A 144 -11.01 10.11 -3.56
N ASP A 145 -12.28 9.97 -3.20
CA ASP A 145 -13.36 9.82 -4.18
C ASP A 145 -13.40 11.01 -5.16
N ARG A 146 -13.26 12.25 -4.65
CA ARG A 146 -13.16 13.45 -5.51
C ARG A 146 -11.94 13.44 -6.42
N HIS A 147 -10.78 12.97 -5.96
CA HIS A 147 -9.60 12.84 -6.81
C HIS A 147 -9.80 11.82 -7.94
N HIS A 148 -10.62 10.79 -7.71
CA HIS A 148 -10.90 9.75 -8.69
C HIS A 148 -12.02 10.10 -9.67
N GLU A 149 -12.82 11.14 -9.43
CA GLU A 149 -13.83 11.66 -10.39
C GLU A 149 -13.20 12.25 -11.67
N GLY A 150 -11.88 12.51 -11.67
CA GLY A 150 -11.10 13.04 -12.78
C GLY A 150 -10.37 12.01 -13.63
N GLY A 151 -9.10 12.28 -13.92
CA GLY A 151 -8.24 11.46 -14.80
C GLY A 151 -8.04 10.02 -14.34
N ALA A 152 -8.10 9.75 -13.05
CA ALA A 152 -7.93 8.41 -12.48
C ALA A 152 -9.19 7.53 -12.52
N SER A 153 -10.34 8.03 -12.97
CA SER A 153 -11.61 7.29 -13.01
C SER A 153 -11.56 5.99 -13.83
N LYS A 154 -10.70 5.94 -14.84
CA LYS A 154 -10.52 4.75 -15.69
C LYS A 154 -9.68 3.64 -15.02
N VAL A 155 -8.89 4.00 -14.02
CA VAL A 155 -7.93 3.11 -13.35
C VAL A 155 -8.22 2.96 -11.85
N SER A 156 -9.42 3.33 -11.41
CA SER A 156 -9.88 3.24 -10.03
C SER A 156 -11.30 2.71 -9.94
N VAL A 157 -11.59 1.93 -8.90
CA VAL A 157 -12.95 1.47 -8.54
C VAL A 157 -13.57 2.27 -7.39
N GLY A 158 -12.91 3.37 -6.98
CA GLY A 158 -13.27 4.12 -5.78
C GLY A 158 -12.75 3.47 -4.49
N LEU A 159 -12.72 4.25 -3.39
CA LEU A 159 -12.31 3.71 -2.10
C LEU A 159 -13.49 3.04 -1.40
N MET A 160 -13.36 1.74 -1.14
CA MET A 160 -14.35 0.93 -0.44
C MET A 160 -14.66 1.52 0.94
N HIS A 161 -15.90 1.37 1.41
CA HIS A 161 -16.27 1.73 2.78
C HIS A 161 -15.45 0.90 3.77
N GLU A 162 -15.05 1.50 4.88
CA GLU A 162 -14.20 0.84 5.89
C GLU A 162 -14.85 -0.40 6.52
N ASP A 163 -16.18 -0.42 6.62
CA ASP A 163 -16.89 -1.60 7.12
C ASP A 163 -16.85 -2.75 6.11
N ASP A 164 -17.00 -2.46 4.80
CA ASP A 164 -16.95 -3.47 3.75
C ASP A 164 -15.54 -4.05 3.63
N LEU A 165 -14.52 -3.20 3.71
CA LEU A 165 -13.12 -3.66 3.72
C LEU A 165 -12.82 -4.48 4.98
N SER A 166 -13.30 -4.06 6.14
CA SER A 166 -13.15 -4.82 7.39
C SER A 166 -13.78 -6.21 7.29
N ALA A 167 -14.96 -6.32 6.68
CA ALA A 167 -15.62 -7.61 6.47
C ALA A 167 -14.81 -8.55 5.54
N ILE A 168 -14.07 -8.00 4.57
CA ILE A 168 -13.12 -8.79 3.75
C ILE A 168 -11.93 -9.24 4.59
N PHE A 169 -11.36 -8.33 5.41
CA PHE A 169 -10.26 -8.67 6.33
C PHE A 169 -10.64 -9.79 7.27
N GLU A 170 -11.82 -9.74 7.89
CA GLU A 170 -12.31 -10.71 8.88
C GLU A 170 -12.42 -12.14 8.34
N LYS A 171 -12.44 -12.34 7.02
CA LYS A 171 -12.36 -13.68 6.42
C LYS A 171 -11.00 -14.35 6.62
N HIS A 172 -9.94 -13.58 6.90
CA HIS A 172 -8.56 -14.07 6.93
C HIS A 172 -7.73 -13.57 8.12
N LEU A 173 -8.15 -12.49 8.78
CA LEU A 173 -7.39 -11.74 9.77
C LEU A 173 -8.34 -11.26 10.89
N THR A 174 -7.79 -11.00 12.07
CA THR A 174 -8.51 -10.29 13.14
C THR A 174 -8.31 -8.78 12.94
N VAL A 175 -9.38 -8.03 12.69
CA VAL A 175 -9.29 -6.56 12.50
C VAL A 175 -8.86 -5.90 13.82
N THR A 176 -7.80 -5.11 13.75
CA THR A 176 -7.19 -4.41 14.90
C THR A 176 -7.35 -2.91 14.85
N THR A 177 -7.50 -2.35 13.64
CA THR A 177 -7.67 -0.91 13.44
C THR A 177 -8.70 -0.68 12.34
N LYS A 178 -9.64 0.24 12.58
CA LYS A 178 -10.59 0.73 11.59
C LYS A 178 -10.80 2.22 11.82
N ILE A 179 -10.29 3.05 10.92
CA ILE A 179 -10.35 4.52 10.96
C ILE A 179 -10.80 5.04 9.60
N SER A 180 -11.78 5.93 9.61
CA SER A 180 -12.22 6.67 8.44
C SER A 180 -12.70 8.04 8.94
N ASP A 181 -11.82 9.02 8.90
CA ASP A 181 -12.08 10.36 9.42
C ASP A 181 -11.75 11.45 8.37
N GLU A 182 -11.69 12.71 8.80
CA GLU A 182 -11.40 13.83 7.92
C GLU A 182 -9.95 13.89 7.42
N LYS A 183 -9.03 13.14 8.04
CA LYS A 183 -7.60 13.18 7.77
C LYS A 183 -7.08 11.93 7.09
N MET A 184 -7.67 10.77 7.40
CA MET A 184 -7.11 9.49 6.96
C MET A 184 -8.17 8.39 6.86
N TYR A 185 -7.79 7.35 6.13
CA TYR A 185 -8.50 6.08 6.09
C TYR A 185 -7.52 4.96 6.41
N GLN A 186 -7.89 4.04 7.30
CA GLN A 186 -7.06 2.88 7.63
C GLN A 186 -7.90 1.70 8.09
N VAL A 187 -7.63 0.52 7.50
CA VAL A 187 -8.05 -0.78 8.03
C VAL A 187 -6.80 -1.64 8.19
N SER A 188 -6.59 -2.18 9.39
CA SER A 188 -5.50 -3.11 9.68
C SER A 188 -6.05 -4.39 10.31
N GLY A 189 -5.42 -5.52 9.97
CA GLY A 189 -5.79 -6.82 10.52
C GLY A 189 -4.56 -7.66 10.81
N LYS A 190 -4.62 -8.42 11.92
CA LYS A 190 -3.57 -9.30 12.41
C LYS A 190 -3.87 -10.75 12.02
N LYS A 191 -2.86 -11.45 11.56
CA LYS A 191 -2.89 -12.90 11.32
C LYS A 191 -2.72 -13.66 12.64
N GLU A 192 -3.61 -14.60 12.91
CA GLU A 192 -3.48 -15.51 14.04
C GLU A 192 -2.30 -16.48 13.88
#